data_963979efbb3e7d8dd70fcff63ce59ba0
#
_entry.id   963979efbb3e7d8dd70fcff63ce59ba0
#
_cell.length_a   1.000
_cell.length_b   1.000
_cell.length_c   1.000
_cell.angle_alpha   90.00
_cell.angle_beta   90.00
_cell.angle_gamma   90.00
#
_symmetry.space_group_name_H-M   'P 1'
#
loop_
_entity.id
_entity.type
_entity.pdbx_description
1 polymer ?
#
loop_
_entity_poly.entity_id
_entity_poly.type
_entity_poly.pdbx_seq_one_letter_code
_entity_poly.pdbx_strand_id
1 'polypeptide(L)'
;MQSNVATLTSMLSERLRTLTKTTIDHAARWNNGDGHTVAGGVLTESGQVILGLNTFHFLGGPCGEVAALSNHASAHPADPIAAIAAAYGPTRA
;
A
#
# COMPACT_ATOMS: atom_id res chain seq x y z
N MET A 1 -9.63 -9.77 -30.28
CA MET A 1 -9.36 -9.08 -29.05
C MET A 1 -9.93 -9.71 -27.84
N GLN A 2 -10.41 -10.88 -27.93
CA GLN A 2 -10.88 -11.53 -26.76
C GLN A 2 -9.82 -11.73 -25.73
N SER A 3 -8.59 -11.89 -26.15
CA SER A 3 -7.48 -12.08 -25.22
C SER A 3 -7.29 -10.89 -24.30
N ASN A 4 -7.85 -9.73 -24.66
CA ASN A 4 -7.62 -8.53 -23.87
C ASN A 4 -8.25 -8.60 -22.49
N VAL A 5 -9.45 -9.18 -22.38
CA VAL A 5 -10.13 -9.24 -21.10
C VAL A 5 -9.36 -10.15 -20.14
N ALA A 6 -8.97 -11.33 -20.60
CA ALA A 6 -8.23 -12.26 -19.76
C ALA A 6 -6.86 -11.69 -19.37
N THR A 7 -6.19 -11.02 -20.32
CA THR A 7 -4.89 -10.42 -20.05
C THR A 7 -5.00 -9.30 -19.00
N LEU A 8 -6.00 -8.43 -19.14
CA LEU A 8 -6.19 -7.36 -18.17
C LEU A 8 -6.52 -7.90 -16.79
N THR A 9 -7.32 -8.95 -16.70
CA THR A 9 -7.66 -9.58 -15.44
C THR A 9 -6.42 -10.17 -14.78
N SER A 10 -5.56 -10.84 -15.56
CA SER A 10 -4.32 -11.39 -15.04
C SER A 10 -3.37 -10.30 -14.54
N MET A 11 -3.24 -9.22 -15.29
CA MET A 11 -2.39 -8.11 -14.91
C MET A 11 -2.89 -7.47 -13.62
N LEU A 12 -4.19 -7.27 -13.50
CA LEU A 12 -4.77 -6.66 -12.31
C LEU A 12 -4.57 -7.57 -11.10
N SER A 13 -4.81 -8.87 -11.24
CA SER A 13 -4.60 -9.83 -10.17
C SER A 13 -3.15 -9.83 -9.70
N GLU A 14 -2.22 -9.77 -10.64
CA GLU A 14 -0.81 -9.75 -10.32
C GLU A 14 -0.42 -8.46 -9.60
N ARG A 15 -0.95 -7.33 -10.04
CA ARG A 15 -0.68 -6.05 -9.40
C ARG A 15 -1.26 -6.01 -7.98
N LEU A 16 -2.44 -6.59 -7.77
CA LEU A 16 -3.03 -6.65 -6.44
C LEU A 16 -2.23 -7.55 -5.52
N ARG A 17 -1.71 -8.67 -6.03
CA ARG A 17 -0.84 -9.52 -5.22
C ARG A 17 0.45 -8.80 -4.86
N THR A 18 1.01 -8.07 -5.81
CA THR A 18 2.22 -7.28 -5.55
C THR A 18 1.94 -6.22 -4.49
N LEU A 19 0.83 -5.52 -4.59
CA LEU A 19 0.44 -4.52 -3.60
C LEU A 19 0.35 -5.16 -2.22
N THR A 20 -0.37 -6.29 -2.10
CA THR A 20 -0.57 -6.96 -0.83
C THR A 20 0.76 -7.42 -0.24
N LYS A 21 1.56 -8.11 -1.04
CA LYS A 21 2.83 -8.63 -0.57
C LYS A 21 3.78 -7.51 -0.17
N THR A 22 3.88 -6.48 -0.98
CA THR A 22 4.76 -5.35 -0.70
C THR A 22 4.35 -4.64 0.58
N THR A 23 3.04 -4.48 0.79
CA THR A 23 2.53 -3.83 2.00
C THR A 23 2.81 -4.67 3.23
N ILE A 24 2.59 -5.98 3.16
CA ILE A 24 2.88 -6.91 4.26
C ILE A 24 4.38 -6.90 4.58
N ASP A 25 5.22 -6.99 3.57
CA ASP A 25 6.68 -6.99 3.76
C ASP A 25 7.14 -5.68 4.39
N HIS A 26 6.56 -4.57 3.98
CA HIS A 26 6.92 -3.26 4.52
C HIS A 26 6.51 -3.16 6.00
N ALA A 27 5.32 -3.63 6.33
CA ALA A 27 4.85 -3.66 7.72
C ALA A 27 5.76 -4.51 8.59
N ALA A 28 6.11 -5.70 8.12
CA ALA A 28 6.96 -6.62 8.86
C ALA A 28 8.37 -6.06 9.03
N ARG A 29 8.88 -5.40 8.01
CA ARG A 29 10.25 -4.89 8.03
C ARG A 29 10.43 -3.72 8.99
N TRP A 30 9.45 -2.84 9.04
CA TRP A 30 9.58 -1.59 9.79
C TRP A 30 8.80 -1.56 11.09
N ASN A 31 8.15 -2.68 11.43
CA ASN A 31 7.44 -2.77 12.70
C ASN A 31 8.43 -2.67 13.85
N ASN A 32 8.26 -1.67 14.69
CA ASN A 32 9.07 -1.51 15.88
C ASN A 32 8.29 -1.80 17.17
N GLY A 33 7.06 -2.33 17.01
CA GLY A 33 6.22 -2.70 18.14
C GLY A 33 5.61 -1.52 18.87
N ASP A 34 5.84 -0.31 18.40
CA ASP A 34 5.42 0.89 19.10
C ASP A 34 4.81 1.89 18.13
N GLY A 35 5.61 2.80 17.58
CA GLY A 35 5.10 3.86 16.71
C GLY A 35 4.78 3.43 15.30
N HIS A 36 5.41 2.36 14.82
CA HIS A 36 5.22 1.87 13.45
C HIS A 36 4.74 0.43 13.50
N THR A 37 3.44 0.24 13.48
CA THR A 37 2.84 -1.10 13.58
C THR A 37 1.99 -1.46 12.38
N VAL A 38 1.60 -0.48 11.57
CA VAL A 38 0.73 -0.69 10.42
C VAL A 38 1.34 -0.03 9.20
N ALA A 39 1.39 -0.76 8.10
CA ALA A 39 1.77 -0.19 6.81
C ALA A 39 0.54 -0.06 5.93
N GLY A 40 0.50 1.00 5.15
CA GLY A 40 -0.46 1.16 4.09
C GLY A 40 0.23 1.09 2.74
N GLY A 41 -0.46 0.63 1.75
CA GLY A 41 0.04 0.61 0.38
C GLY A 41 -1.03 1.10 -0.58
N VAL A 42 -0.61 1.85 -1.57
CA VAL A 42 -1.48 2.36 -2.62
C VAL A 42 -0.96 1.84 -3.94
N LEU A 43 -1.84 1.22 -4.72
CA LEU A 43 -1.54 0.83 -6.09
C LEU A 43 -2.11 1.89 -7.01
N THR A 44 -1.29 2.43 -7.90
CA THR A 44 -1.75 3.40 -8.89
C THR A 44 -2.19 2.71 -10.17
N GLU A 45 -2.88 3.46 -11.02
CA GLU A 45 -3.35 2.92 -12.30
C GLU A 45 -2.19 2.54 -13.21
N SER A 46 -1.07 3.21 -13.10
CA SER A 46 0.11 2.85 -13.89
C SER A 46 0.85 1.63 -13.34
N GLY A 47 0.49 1.15 -12.15
CA GLY A 47 1.08 -0.05 -11.57
C GLY A 47 2.15 0.21 -10.52
N GLN A 48 2.29 1.45 -10.05
CA GLN A 48 3.25 1.74 -9.00
C GLN A 48 2.65 1.46 -7.63
N VAL A 49 3.48 1.01 -6.69
CA VAL A 49 3.08 0.81 -5.31
C VAL A 49 3.76 1.85 -4.45
N ILE A 50 2.96 2.60 -3.71
CA ILE A 50 3.46 3.66 -2.82
C ILE A 50 3.10 3.27 -1.40
N LEU A 51 4.09 3.30 -0.51
CA LEU A 51 3.94 2.77 0.84
C LEU A 51 3.94 3.89 1.86
N GLY A 52 3.36 3.61 3.02
CA GLY A 52 3.40 4.48 4.17
C GLY A 52 3.35 3.66 5.45
N LEU A 53 3.81 4.26 6.54
CA LEU A 53 3.75 3.66 7.87
C LEU A 53 2.96 4.59 8.77
N ASN A 54 2.25 3.99 9.72
CA ASN A 54 1.63 4.80 10.74
C ASN A 54 2.71 5.40 11.64
N THR A 55 2.41 6.55 12.22
CA THR A 55 3.29 7.19 13.18
C THR A 55 2.46 7.57 14.38
N PHE A 56 2.79 7.00 15.54
CA PHE A 56 2.06 7.30 16.76
C PHE A 56 2.54 8.61 17.37
N HIS A 57 1.60 9.42 17.78
CA HIS A 57 1.89 10.64 18.53
C HIS A 57 0.70 10.92 19.44
N PHE A 58 0.96 11.41 20.66
CA PHE A 58 -0.11 11.59 21.63
C PHE A 58 -1.16 12.63 21.18
N LEU A 59 -0.82 13.50 20.25
CA LEU A 59 -1.75 14.43 19.65
C LEU A 59 -2.40 13.88 18.38
N GLY A 60 -2.08 12.64 18.04
CA GLY A 60 -2.56 12.00 16.83
C GLY A 60 -1.46 11.94 15.78
N GLY A 61 -1.44 10.89 15.02
CA GLY A 61 -0.51 10.70 13.92
C GLY A 61 -1.20 9.99 12.78
N PRO A 62 -0.63 9.99 11.57
CA PRO A 62 -1.28 9.34 10.44
C PRO A 62 -1.29 7.83 10.63
N CYS A 63 -2.38 7.19 10.23
CA CYS A 63 -2.41 5.75 10.11
C CYS A 63 -1.68 5.34 8.83
N GLY A 64 -1.42 4.04 8.67
CA GLY A 64 -0.65 3.56 7.53
C GLY A 64 -1.25 3.96 6.19
N GLU A 65 -2.55 3.84 6.08
CA GLU A 65 -3.25 4.18 4.83
C GLU A 65 -3.14 5.68 4.54
N VAL A 66 -3.33 6.51 5.56
CA VAL A 66 -3.24 7.96 5.38
C VAL A 66 -1.82 8.35 5.01
N ALA A 67 -0.82 7.70 5.61
CA ALA A 67 0.57 7.95 5.26
C ALA A 67 0.84 7.60 3.79
N ALA A 68 0.32 6.47 3.32
CA ALA A 68 0.47 6.08 1.92
C ALA A 68 -0.23 7.06 0.99
N LEU A 69 -1.44 7.50 1.35
CA LEU A 69 -2.18 8.48 0.58
C LEU A 69 -1.45 9.81 0.49
N SER A 70 -0.85 10.24 1.59
CA SER A 70 -0.08 11.47 1.63
C SER A 70 1.16 11.37 0.73
N ASN A 71 1.84 10.23 0.79
CA ASN A 71 3.02 9.99 -0.05
C ASN A 71 2.62 9.97 -1.53
N HIS A 72 1.49 9.38 -1.85
CA HIS A 72 0.99 9.38 -3.22
C HIS A 72 0.69 10.80 -3.68
N ALA A 73 0.01 11.58 -2.87
CA ALA A 73 -0.36 12.94 -3.24
C ALA A 73 0.87 13.81 -3.51
N SER A 74 1.94 13.57 -2.77
CA SER A 74 3.17 14.35 -2.94
C SER A 74 4.00 13.90 -4.14
N ALA A 75 4.05 12.61 -4.38
CA ALA A 75 4.99 12.05 -5.36
C ALA A 75 4.36 11.78 -6.73
N HIS A 76 3.08 11.38 -6.75
CA HIS A 76 2.45 10.93 -7.99
C HIS A 76 1.01 11.41 -8.10
N PRO A 77 0.74 12.72 -7.94
CA PRO A 77 -0.64 13.20 -7.90
C PRO A 77 -1.41 12.99 -9.19
N ALA A 78 -0.71 12.85 -10.31
CA ALA A 78 -1.36 12.69 -11.61
C ALA A 78 -1.60 11.22 -11.97
N ASP A 79 -1.17 10.27 -11.14
CA ASP A 79 -1.32 8.85 -11.38
C ASP A 79 -2.41 8.32 -10.42
N PRO A 80 -3.65 8.14 -10.90
CA PRO A 80 -4.77 7.89 -9.99
C PRO A 80 -4.61 6.59 -9.21
N ILE A 81 -5.22 6.57 -8.03
CA ILE A 81 -5.20 5.40 -7.16
C ILE A 81 -6.18 4.36 -7.68
N ALA A 82 -5.72 3.12 -7.79
CA ALA A 82 -6.54 1.99 -8.20
C ALA A 82 -6.93 1.10 -7.04
N ALA A 83 -6.09 0.98 -6.00
CA ALA A 83 -6.36 0.11 -4.86
C ALA A 83 -5.55 0.53 -3.65
N ILE A 84 -6.03 0.17 -2.47
CA ILE A 84 -5.37 0.45 -1.20
C ILE A 84 -5.32 -0.83 -0.40
N ALA A 85 -4.22 -1.05 0.32
CA ALA A 85 -4.06 -2.17 1.23
C ALA A 85 -3.49 -1.68 2.55
N ALA A 86 -3.73 -2.44 3.61
CA ALA A 86 -3.15 -2.16 4.92
C ALA A 86 -2.70 -3.48 5.53
N ALA A 87 -1.60 -3.45 6.25
CA ALA A 87 -1.06 -4.63 6.90
C ALA A 87 -0.57 -4.27 8.30
N TYR A 88 -0.87 -5.14 9.26
CA TYR A 88 -0.45 -4.97 10.64
C TYR A 88 0.87 -5.71 10.83
N GLY A 89 1.91 -4.97 11.22
CA GLY A 89 3.25 -5.50 11.29
C GLY A 89 3.44 -6.72 12.18
N PRO A 90 2.87 -6.73 13.39
CA PRO A 90 3.02 -7.89 14.27
C PRO A 90 2.33 -9.15 13.75
N THR A 91 1.38 -9.01 12.84
CA THR A 91 0.68 -10.15 12.31
C THR A 91 1.38 -10.65 11.05
N ARG A 92 2.18 -11.66 11.24
CA ARG A 92 2.85 -12.17 10.10
C ARG A 92 2.07 -13.27 9.60
N ALA A 93 1.30 -13.17 8.81
CA ALA A 93 0.56 -14.32 8.42
C ALA A 93 1.32 -15.26 7.55
#